data_312ae4e6d9288c43b1bfdd6b4a77ce6a
#
_entry.id   312ae4e6d9288c43b1bfdd6b4a77ce6a
#
_cell.length_a   1.000
_cell.length_b   1.000
_cell.length_c   1.000
_cell.angle_alpha   90.00
_cell.angle_beta   90.00
_cell.angle_gamma   90.00
#
_symmetry.space_group_name_H-M   'P 1'
#
loop_
_entity.id
_entity.type
_entity.pdbx_description
1 polymer ?
#
loop_
_entity_poly.entity_id
_entity_poly.type
_entity_poly.pdbx_seq_one_letter_code
_entity_poly.pdbx_strand_id
1 'polypeptide(L)'
;MSERITRHRLQVAADLDRFINEQALPGTGVDESAFWAGVDALFHDLTPKNRQLLEERDTLQEKLDAWHRENPGPVSDMPAYRSFLKEAGYLVDAPNSVKATTANVDREVAT
;
A
#
# COMPACT_ATOMS: atom_id res chain seq x y z
N MET A 1 -3.94 -25.82 14.85
CA MET A 1 -3.23 -24.53 14.73
C MET A 1 -1.86 -24.84 14.18
N SER A 2 -1.42 -24.21 13.09
CA SER A 2 -0.07 -24.41 12.56
C SER A 2 0.97 -23.87 13.54
N GLU A 3 2.04 -24.63 13.73
CA GLU A 3 3.19 -24.24 14.53
C GLU A 3 3.77 -22.93 14.01
N ARG A 4 4.20 -22.03 14.92
CA ARG A 4 4.82 -20.76 14.57
C ARG A 4 6.21 -20.65 15.16
N ILE A 5 7.10 -20.08 14.39
CA ILE A 5 8.49 -19.80 14.76
C ILE A 5 8.66 -18.30 14.94
N THR A 6 9.36 -17.91 16.00
CA THR A 6 9.68 -16.50 16.25
C THR A 6 10.91 -16.10 15.45
N ARG A 7 10.78 -15.12 14.56
CA ARG A 7 11.89 -14.47 13.84
C ARG A 7 11.85 -12.98 14.18
N HIS A 8 12.80 -12.53 15.02
CA HIS A 8 12.78 -11.19 15.62
C HIS A 8 11.44 -10.91 16.32
N ARG A 9 10.66 -9.93 15.87
CA ARG A 9 9.33 -9.58 16.40
C ARG A 9 8.18 -10.24 15.63
N LEU A 10 8.48 -11.10 14.66
CA LEU A 10 7.50 -11.77 13.82
C LEU A 10 7.17 -13.17 14.34
N GLN A 11 5.91 -13.59 14.11
CA GLN A 11 5.43 -14.95 14.32
C GLN A 11 5.16 -15.58 12.95
N VAL A 12 6.12 -16.33 12.45
CA VAL A 12 6.11 -16.93 11.11
C VAL A 12 5.60 -18.36 11.18
N ALA A 13 4.75 -18.77 10.22
CA ALA A 13 4.35 -20.17 10.11
C ALA A 13 5.58 -21.05 9.86
N ALA A 14 5.70 -22.18 10.57
CA ALA A 14 6.87 -23.05 10.50
C ALA A 14 7.15 -23.56 9.07
N ASP A 15 6.11 -23.83 8.30
CA ASP A 15 6.26 -24.28 6.90
C ASP A 15 6.80 -23.18 5.99
N LEU A 16 6.39 -21.91 6.22
CA LEU A 16 6.92 -20.76 5.49
C LEU A 16 8.37 -20.50 5.87
N ASP A 17 8.70 -20.56 7.15
CA ASP A 17 10.07 -20.41 7.64
C ASP A 17 11.00 -21.44 6.99
N ARG A 18 10.59 -22.69 7.01
CA ARG A 18 11.33 -23.79 6.40
C ARG A 18 11.51 -23.59 4.88
N PHE A 19 10.43 -23.27 4.19
CA PHE A 19 10.48 -23.01 2.74
C PHE A 19 11.48 -21.89 2.39
N ILE A 20 11.42 -20.77 3.10
CA ILE A 20 12.31 -19.64 2.86
C ILE A 20 13.76 -20.04 3.09
N ASN A 21 14.06 -20.67 4.23
CA ASN A 21 15.44 -20.97 4.60
C ASN A 21 16.06 -22.11 3.79
N GLU A 22 15.28 -23.13 3.45
CA GLU A 22 15.82 -24.35 2.81
C GLU A 22 15.70 -24.33 1.28
N GLN A 23 14.74 -23.58 0.72
CA GLN A 23 14.46 -23.61 -0.71
C GLN A 23 14.60 -22.25 -1.41
N ALA A 24 14.19 -21.16 -0.78
CA ALA A 24 14.19 -19.85 -1.45
C ALA A 24 15.53 -19.12 -1.32
N LEU A 25 16.16 -19.11 -0.16
CA LEU A 25 17.43 -18.38 0.08
C LEU A 25 18.68 -19.08 -0.48
N PRO A 26 18.79 -20.42 -0.50
CA PRO A 26 20.00 -21.05 -1.00
C PRO A 26 20.34 -20.64 -2.44
N GLY A 27 21.60 -20.25 -2.67
CA GLY A 27 22.07 -19.81 -3.98
C GLY A 27 21.79 -18.34 -4.33
N THR A 28 21.02 -17.59 -3.51
CA THR A 28 20.74 -16.17 -3.76
C THR A 28 21.85 -15.24 -3.27
N GLY A 29 22.74 -15.71 -2.39
CA GLY A 29 23.75 -14.88 -1.72
C GLY A 29 23.18 -14.02 -0.59
N VAL A 30 21.90 -14.15 -0.26
CA VAL A 30 21.26 -13.43 0.86
C VAL A 30 21.41 -14.26 2.14
N ASP A 31 21.94 -13.65 3.19
CA ASP A 31 22.06 -14.27 4.50
C ASP A 31 20.68 -14.42 5.17
N GLU A 32 20.43 -15.58 5.80
CA GLU A 32 19.16 -15.86 6.50
C GLU A 32 18.81 -14.82 7.55
N SER A 33 19.79 -14.45 8.38
CA SER A 33 19.58 -13.47 9.46
C SER A 33 19.26 -12.10 8.89
N ALA A 34 19.97 -11.67 7.84
CA ALA A 34 19.73 -10.41 7.16
C ALA A 34 18.34 -10.38 6.48
N PHE A 35 17.91 -11.49 5.89
CA PHE A 35 16.58 -11.62 5.30
C PHE A 35 15.50 -11.39 6.36
N TRP A 36 15.52 -12.14 7.46
CA TRP A 36 14.49 -12.03 8.49
C TRP A 36 14.51 -10.69 9.23
N ALA A 37 15.67 -10.09 9.41
CA ALA A 37 15.78 -8.73 9.95
C ALA A 37 15.14 -7.69 8.99
N GLY A 38 15.35 -7.85 7.69
CA GLY A 38 14.74 -7.00 6.67
C GLY A 38 13.24 -7.15 6.61
N VAL A 39 12.71 -8.38 6.68
CA VAL A 39 11.27 -8.66 6.73
C VAL A 39 10.64 -8.07 7.98
N ASP A 40 11.28 -8.25 9.14
CA ASP A 40 10.82 -7.67 10.41
C ASP A 40 10.73 -6.14 10.33
N ALA A 41 11.78 -5.48 9.85
CA ALA A 41 11.81 -4.04 9.68
C ALA A 41 10.69 -3.56 8.72
N LEU A 42 10.56 -4.20 7.55
CA LEU A 42 9.53 -3.88 6.56
C LEU A 42 8.13 -3.91 7.16
N PHE A 43 7.77 -4.96 7.88
CA PHE A 43 6.44 -5.07 8.50
C PHE A 43 6.22 -4.03 9.59
N HIS A 44 7.23 -3.77 10.42
CA HIS A 44 7.09 -2.82 11.53
C HIS A 44 7.10 -1.36 11.07
N ASP A 45 7.80 -1.06 9.99
CA ASP A 45 7.87 0.30 9.43
C ASP A 45 6.63 0.63 8.59
N LEU A 46 6.13 -0.35 7.80
CA LEU A 46 5.02 -0.10 6.87
C LEU A 46 3.64 -0.36 7.45
N THR A 47 3.49 -1.25 8.43
CA THR A 47 2.17 -1.58 9.02
C THR A 47 1.48 -0.35 9.64
N PRO A 48 2.16 0.49 10.44
CA PRO A 48 1.54 1.71 10.97
C PRO A 48 1.08 2.65 9.88
N LYS A 49 1.91 2.84 8.84
CA LYS A 49 1.57 3.68 7.69
C LYS A 49 0.36 3.14 6.91
N ASN A 50 0.32 1.82 6.70
CA ASN A 50 -0.82 1.18 6.04
C ASN A 50 -2.11 1.35 6.84
N ARG A 51 -2.07 1.19 8.17
CA ARG A 51 -3.22 1.43 9.04
C ARG A 51 -3.72 2.86 8.95
N GLN A 52 -2.81 3.84 8.99
CA GLN A 52 -3.16 5.25 8.83
C GLN A 52 -3.85 5.53 7.49
N LEU A 53 -3.34 4.97 6.39
CA LEU A 53 -3.95 5.12 5.07
C LEU A 53 -5.33 4.46 4.97
N LEU A 54 -5.54 3.34 5.65
CA LEU A 54 -6.86 2.71 5.73
C LEU A 54 -7.86 3.56 6.53
N GLU A 55 -7.45 4.15 7.65
CA GLU A 55 -8.27 5.07 8.44
C GLU A 55 -8.63 6.33 7.63
N GLU A 56 -7.67 6.87 6.89
CA GLU A 56 -7.91 8.01 5.99
C GLU A 56 -8.92 7.66 4.89
N ARG A 57 -8.78 6.49 4.27
CA ARG A 57 -9.73 5.98 3.29
C ARG A 57 -11.15 5.86 3.88
N ASP A 58 -11.27 5.27 5.05
CA ASP A 58 -12.57 5.07 5.71
C ASP A 58 -13.20 6.42 6.08
N THR A 59 -12.40 7.38 6.55
CA THR A 59 -12.85 8.76 6.82
C THR A 59 -13.35 9.46 5.54
N LEU A 60 -12.65 9.30 4.42
CA LEU A 60 -13.09 9.84 3.13
C LEU A 60 -14.40 9.19 2.67
N GLN A 61 -14.52 7.87 2.82
CA GLN A 61 -15.74 7.15 2.47
C GLN A 61 -16.94 7.64 3.30
N GLU A 62 -16.78 7.82 4.61
CA GLU A 62 -17.84 8.35 5.48
C GLU A 62 -18.32 9.75 5.06
N LYS A 63 -17.39 10.63 4.67
CA LYS A 63 -17.71 11.98 4.16
C LYS A 63 -18.51 11.89 2.84
N LEU A 64 -18.09 11.03 1.91
CA LEU A 64 -18.79 10.83 0.65
C LEU A 64 -20.20 10.26 0.87
N ASP A 65 -20.33 9.27 1.73
CA ASP A 65 -21.60 8.65 2.05
C ASP A 65 -22.56 9.63 2.74
N ALA A 66 -22.05 10.49 3.63
CA ALA A 66 -22.84 11.54 4.26
C ALA A 66 -23.38 12.51 3.21
N TRP A 67 -22.52 12.98 2.31
CA TRP A 67 -22.93 13.90 1.24
C TRP A 67 -24.02 13.28 0.35
N HIS A 68 -23.86 12.01 -0.05
CA HIS A 68 -24.86 11.33 -0.91
C HIS A 68 -26.18 11.04 -0.17
N ARG A 69 -26.17 10.87 1.13
CA ARG A 69 -27.39 10.75 1.93
C ARG A 69 -28.16 12.09 2.00
N GLU A 70 -27.44 13.21 2.04
CA GLU A 70 -28.02 14.55 2.05
C GLU A 70 -28.46 15.00 0.63
N ASN A 71 -27.82 14.46 -0.39
CA ASN A 71 -28.07 14.77 -1.80
C ASN A 71 -28.46 13.50 -2.58
N PRO A 72 -29.65 12.93 -2.36
CA PRO A 72 -30.05 11.68 -2.99
C PRO A 72 -30.32 11.86 -4.50
N GLY A 73 -30.00 10.83 -5.27
CA GLY A 73 -30.22 10.79 -6.71
C GLY A 73 -28.98 11.18 -7.54
N PRO A 74 -29.16 11.40 -8.85
CA PRO A 74 -28.04 11.82 -9.71
C PRO A 74 -27.51 13.20 -9.31
N VAL A 75 -26.19 13.37 -9.38
CA VAL A 75 -25.55 14.68 -9.10
C VAL A 75 -26.00 15.69 -10.14
N SER A 76 -26.82 16.67 -9.74
CA SER A 76 -27.36 17.74 -10.61
C SER A 76 -26.45 18.96 -10.68
N ASP A 77 -25.74 19.29 -9.59
CA ASP A 77 -24.76 20.39 -9.52
C ASP A 77 -23.34 19.84 -9.44
N MET A 78 -22.75 19.59 -10.60
CA MET A 78 -21.40 19.06 -10.72
C MET A 78 -20.31 20.03 -10.20
N PRO A 79 -20.38 21.35 -10.40
CA PRO A 79 -19.46 22.30 -9.79
C PRO A 79 -19.46 22.26 -8.26
N ALA A 80 -20.63 22.25 -7.61
CA ALA A 80 -20.73 22.15 -6.16
C ALA A 80 -20.17 20.81 -5.65
N TYR A 81 -20.48 19.72 -6.34
CA TYR A 81 -19.92 18.41 -5.98
C TYR A 81 -18.39 18.36 -6.10
N ARG A 82 -17.81 18.95 -7.14
CA ARG A 82 -16.33 19.05 -7.27
C ARG A 82 -15.71 19.87 -6.14
N SER A 83 -16.36 20.98 -5.74
CA SER A 83 -15.90 21.77 -4.60
C SER A 83 -15.89 20.95 -3.31
N PHE A 84 -16.97 20.24 -3.04
CA PHE A 84 -17.04 19.31 -1.91
C PHE A 84 -15.93 18.26 -1.94
N LEU A 85 -15.68 17.61 -3.08
CA LEU A 85 -14.62 16.59 -3.22
C LEU A 85 -13.22 17.16 -2.97
N LYS A 86 -12.97 18.42 -3.33
CA LYS A 86 -11.72 19.13 -3.02
C LYS A 86 -11.61 19.44 -1.53
N GLU A 87 -12.67 19.97 -0.91
CA GLU A 87 -12.72 20.27 0.53
C GLU A 87 -12.57 19.01 1.37
N ALA A 88 -13.19 17.91 0.95
CA ALA A 88 -13.06 16.61 1.60
C ALA A 88 -11.62 16.03 1.53
N GLY A 89 -10.81 16.52 0.58
CA GLY A 89 -9.46 16.00 0.31
C GLY A 89 -9.43 14.80 -0.64
N TYR A 90 -10.56 14.46 -1.25
CA TYR A 90 -10.65 13.37 -2.23
C TYR A 90 -10.05 13.77 -3.59
N LEU A 91 -10.36 14.97 -4.08
CA LEU A 91 -9.74 15.54 -5.26
C LEU A 91 -8.54 16.39 -4.87
N VAL A 92 -7.38 16.03 -5.39
CA VAL A 92 -6.16 16.81 -5.30
C VAL A 92 -5.89 17.55 -6.59
N ASP A 93 -5.20 18.67 -6.52
CA ASP A 93 -4.82 19.41 -7.73
C ASP A 93 -3.76 18.62 -8.50
N ALA A 94 -3.86 18.71 -9.83
CA ALA A 94 -2.87 18.09 -10.69
C ALA A 94 -1.49 18.75 -10.50
N PRO A 95 -0.39 17.99 -10.51
CA PRO A 95 0.94 18.57 -10.43
C PRO A 95 1.20 19.47 -11.65
N ASN A 96 1.96 20.55 -11.45
CA ASN A 96 2.28 21.52 -12.51
C ASN A 96 3.02 20.91 -13.71
N SER A 97 3.76 19.84 -13.47
CA SER A 97 4.43 19.05 -14.52
C SER A 97 4.56 17.60 -14.12
N VAL A 98 4.39 16.71 -15.08
CA VAL A 98 4.64 15.29 -14.94
C VAL A 98 5.71 14.91 -15.96
N LYS A 99 6.80 14.30 -15.48
CA LYS A 99 7.84 13.74 -16.35
C LYS A 99 7.99 12.27 -16.02
N ALA A 100 7.62 11.41 -16.96
CA ALA A 100 7.90 9.99 -16.89
C ALA A 100 9.27 9.70 -17.52
N THR A 101 10.07 8.88 -16.86
CA THR A 101 11.35 8.39 -17.39
C THR A 101 11.37 6.88 -17.30
N THR A 102 12.04 6.24 -18.25
CA THR A 102 12.29 4.79 -18.24
C THR A 102 13.73 4.53 -17.86
N ALA A 103 13.98 3.45 -17.10
CA ALA A 103 15.31 2.95 -16.79
C ALA A 103 15.35 1.43 -17.01
N ASN A 104 16.48 0.93 -17.53
CA ASN A 104 16.70 -0.50 -17.76
C ASN A 104 15.65 -1.16 -18.67
N VAL A 105 15.17 -0.42 -19.66
CA VAL A 105 14.21 -0.89 -20.66
C VAL A 105 14.95 -1.13 -21.98
N ASP A 106 14.62 -2.21 -22.67
CA ASP A 106 15.14 -2.47 -24.01
C ASP A 106 14.79 -1.32 -24.95
N ARG A 107 15.76 -0.92 -25.77
CA ARG A 107 15.63 0.24 -26.66
C ARG A 107 14.45 0.14 -27.61
N GLU A 108 14.11 -1.09 -28.02
CA GLU A 108 12.96 -1.39 -28.89
C GLU A 108 11.60 -1.16 -28.22
N VAL A 109 11.56 -1.16 -26.88
CA VAL A 109 10.33 -0.97 -26.08
C VAL A 109 10.20 0.50 -25.62
N ALA A 110 11.31 1.26 -25.60
CA ALA A 110 11.35 2.65 -25.13
C ALA A 110 11.05 3.67 -26.23
N THR A 111 10.95 3.27 -27.50
CA THR A 111 10.59 4.09 -28.66
C THR A 111 9.23 3.68 -29.18
#